data_204fd12c7a991b94d25b303f9b3c31f8
#
_entry.id   204fd12c7a991b94d25b303f9b3c31f8
#
_cell.length_a   1.000
_cell.length_b   1.000
_cell.length_c   1.000
_cell.angle_alpha   90.00
_cell.angle_beta   90.00
_cell.angle_gamma   90.00
#
_symmetry.space_group_name_H-M   'P 1'
#
loop_
_entity.id
_entity.type
_entity.pdbx_description
1 polymer ?
#
loop_
_entity_poly.entity_id
_entity_poly.type
_entity_poly.pdbx_seq_one_letter_code
_entity_poly.pdbx_strand_id
1 'polypeptide(L)'
;PAVVSAWQEDLNSHIDFEGWQFISRNTELTYETADKSHPIVCFGSFQDYLGVNKETGGIKAKNEWVHSTNWDLVIFDEYHFGAWKENAKKLFEQEDEDSYDSEDMDQYDRGNAYDETFLPITTMYYLYLSGTPFRALNSGEFIEDQIYNWTYSDEQRAKENWQGDRNPYAALPRMVMMTYRIPDSIRQIAMQGEFNEFDLNVFFSAKGKGAEARFVYENEVQKWLDLIRGAYLETSVDDLKLGAKKPAMPYADVRLLNVLQHTLWFLPNVASCYAMKNLLMQKQNTFYHDYTINVCAGTGAGIGAAALEPVQKSMRDPLESKTITLSCGKLTTGVTVKPWTGIFMLRNLSSPETYFQAAFRVQSPWEITTDGGKKEIVKQECYVFDFALDRALKQISDYSCRLNIDEGNPEKKVAEFINFLPVIAYDGSTMRQIDAGEVLDIAMAGTSATLLAKRWESALLVNVDNDTLSRLMANPAAMDALMKIEGFRSLNEDIKTIINKSEAVKKAKKEGTEKLTPKEKKELSEEEKEYKSKRKQIQEK
;
A
#
# COMPACT_ATOMS: atom_id res chain seq x y z
N PRO A 1 8.40 4.55 -14.86
CA PRO A 1 8.86 5.88 -15.34
C PRO A 1 8.89 6.94 -14.23
N ALA A 2 7.90 7.03 -13.34
CA ALA A 2 7.88 8.06 -12.29
C ALA A 2 8.92 7.82 -11.18
N VAL A 3 9.33 6.59 -10.98
CA VAL A 3 10.28 6.18 -9.93
C VAL A 3 11.76 6.22 -10.38
N VAL A 4 12.04 6.47 -11.66
CA VAL A 4 13.42 6.50 -12.19
C VAL A 4 14.33 7.43 -11.38
N SER A 5 13.85 8.65 -11.11
CA SER A 5 14.62 9.64 -10.37
C SER A 5 14.86 9.24 -8.92
N ALA A 6 13.88 8.57 -8.28
CA ALA A 6 14.04 8.07 -6.92
C ALA A 6 15.11 6.96 -6.86
N TRP A 7 15.05 5.97 -7.75
CA TRP A 7 16.06 4.93 -7.84
C TRP A 7 17.48 5.49 -8.12
N GLN A 8 17.57 6.50 -9.01
CA GLN A 8 18.84 7.16 -9.30
C GLN A 8 19.35 7.99 -8.12
N GLU A 9 18.47 8.73 -7.43
CA GLU A 9 18.82 9.51 -6.23
C GLU A 9 19.31 8.59 -5.12
N ASP A 10 18.62 7.49 -4.86
CA ASP A 10 18.99 6.52 -3.83
C ASP A 10 20.35 5.87 -4.14
N LEU A 11 20.58 5.45 -5.39
CA LEU A 11 21.88 4.90 -5.81
C LEU A 11 23.00 5.91 -5.62
N ASN A 12 22.80 7.16 -6.02
CA ASN A 12 23.83 8.20 -5.98
C ASN A 12 24.09 8.76 -4.57
N SER A 13 23.14 8.59 -3.65
CA SER A 13 23.23 9.16 -2.30
C SER A 13 23.86 8.21 -1.28
N HIS A 14 23.92 6.91 -1.55
CA HIS A 14 24.43 5.92 -0.62
C HIS A 14 25.91 5.61 -0.87
N ILE A 15 26.72 5.63 0.19
CA ILE A 15 28.17 5.47 0.11
C ILE A 15 28.61 4.12 -0.47
N ASP A 16 27.82 3.07 -0.25
CA ASP A 16 28.15 1.72 -0.74
C ASP A 16 28.01 1.60 -2.26
N PHE A 17 27.33 2.57 -2.90
CA PHE A 17 27.16 2.62 -4.35
C PHE A 17 28.02 3.69 -5.01
N GLU A 18 29.05 4.20 -4.32
CA GLU A 18 29.98 5.15 -4.92
C GLU A 18 30.71 4.51 -6.13
N GLY A 19 30.68 5.19 -7.26
CA GLY A 19 31.24 4.70 -8.51
C GLY A 19 30.33 3.79 -9.34
N TRP A 20 29.13 3.47 -8.86
CA TRP A 20 28.14 2.74 -9.65
C TRP A 20 27.55 3.65 -10.73
N GLN A 21 27.26 3.07 -11.89
CA GLN A 21 26.73 3.77 -13.05
C GLN A 21 25.23 3.49 -13.21
N PHE A 22 24.44 4.53 -13.47
CA PHE A 22 23.00 4.40 -13.66
C PHE A 22 22.60 4.64 -15.12
N ILE A 23 21.97 3.67 -15.73
CA ILE A 23 21.48 3.72 -17.10
C ILE A 23 19.95 3.65 -17.10
N SER A 24 19.33 4.60 -17.78
CA SER A 24 17.89 4.62 -18.02
C SER A 24 17.60 5.27 -19.36
N ARG A 25 16.35 5.20 -19.78
CA ARG A 25 15.89 5.89 -21.02
C ARG A 25 16.18 7.40 -21.01
N ASN A 26 16.30 8.01 -19.83
CA ASN A 26 16.45 9.46 -19.65
C ASN A 26 17.90 9.88 -19.37
N THR A 27 18.84 8.95 -19.31
CA THR A 27 20.27 9.25 -19.13
C THR A 27 21.00 9.31 -20.46
N GLU A 28 22.05 10.13 -20.53
CA GLU A 28 22.94 10.18 -21.69
C GLU A 28 23.86 8.95 -21.76
N LEU A 29 24.13 8.33 -20.61
CA LEU A 29 24.91 7.11 -20.51
C LEU A 29 24.14 5.92 -21.07
N THR A 30 24.75 5.20 -22.02
CA THR A 30 24.19 3.97 -22.60
C THR A 30 25.02 2.76 -22.17
N TYR A 31 24.47 1.56 -22.37
CA TYR A 31 25.21 0.33 -22.06
C TYR A 31 26.51 0.21 -22.87
N GLU A 32 26.51 0.66 -24.12
CA GLU A 32 27.72 0.64 -24.97
C GLU A 32 28.81 1.62 -24.46
N THR A 33 28.42 2.79 -23.97
CA THR A 33 29.34 3.85 -23.52
C THR A 33 29.73 3.72 -22.06
N ALA A 34 29.03 2.90 -21.27
CA ALA A 34 29.33 2.67 -19.87
C ALA A 34 30.66 1.93 -19.68
N ASP A 35 31.39 2.29 -18.63
CA ASP A 35 32.62 1.61 -18.22
C ASP A 35 32.31 0.24 -17.60
N LYS A 36 32.66 -0.83 -18.33
CA LYS A 36 32.40 -2.21 -17.92
C LYS A 36 33.25 -2.69 -16.73
N SER A 37 34.22 -1.90 -16.29
CA SER A 37 35.02 -2.20 -15.09
C SER A 37 34.35 -1.77 -13.80
N HIS A 38 33.24 -0.99 -13.89
CA HIS A 38 32.46 -0.52 -12.77
C HIS A 38 31.04 -1.13 -12.80
N PRO A 39 30.41 -1.31 -11.64
CA PRO A 39 29.04 -1.81 -11.58
C PRO A 39 28.04 -0.92 -12.35
N ILE A 40 27.07 -1.55 -13.00
CA ILE A 40 26.07 -0.88 -13.82
C ILE A 40 24.69 -1.27 -13.33
N VAL A 41 23.88 -0.28 -13.01
CA VAL A 41 22.43 -0.44 -12.76
C VAL A 41 21.68 0.04 -13.97
N CYS A 42 20.89 -0.84 -14.56
CA CYS A 42 20.06 -0.54 -15.70
C CYS A 42 18.59 -0.51 -15.29
N PHE A 43 17.96 0.65 -15.40
CA PHE A 43 16.57 0.86 -15.05
C PHE A 43 15.68 0.96 -16.28
N GLY A 44 14.64 0.15 -16.34
CA GLY A 44 13.64 0.21 -17.39
C GLY A 44 12.29 -0.34 -17.00
N SER A 45 11.25 0.07 -17.71
CA SER A 45 9.94 -0.55 -17.56
C SER A 45 9.85 -1.82 -18.41
N PHE A 46 8.95 -2.73 -18.05
CA PHE A 46 8.60 -3.88 -18.88
C PHE A 46 8.27 -3.47 -20.31
N GLN A 47 7.54 -2.37 -20.48
CA GLN A 47 7.16 -1.86 -21.79
C GLN A 47 8.37 -1.34 -22.59
N ASP A 48 9.38 -0.80 -21.92
CA ASP A 48 10.59 -0.30 -22.57
C ASP A 48 11.50 -1.43 -23.04
N TYR A 49 11.77 -2.43 -22.17
CA TYR A 49 12.74 -3.47 -22.43
C TYR A 49 12.14 -4.75 -23.02
N LEU A 50 10.94 -5.13 -22.60
CA LEU A 50 10.29 -6.37 -23.00
C LEU A 50 9.24 -6.17 -24.10
N GLY A 51 9.13 -4.94 -24.63
CA GLY A 51 8.18 -4.62 -25.70
C GLY A 51 8.47 -5.43 -26.96
N VAL A 52 7.50 -6.26 -27.35
CA VAL A 52 7.53 -7.05 -28.57
C VAL A 52 7.38 -6.14 -29.79
N ASN A 53 8.14 -6.39 -30.86
CA ASN A 53 7.88 -5.80 -32.16
C ASN A 53 6.56 -6.38 -32.70
N LYS A 54 5.57 -5.51 -32.94
CA LYS A 54 4.23 -5.94 -33.40
C LYS A 54 4.23 -6.60 -34.78
N GLU A 55 5.25 -6.35 -35.59
CA GLU A 55 5.36 -6.87 -36.95
C GLU A 55 6.06 -8.24 -36.98
N THR A 56 7.07 -8.45 -36.16
CA THR A 56 7.91 -9.67 -36.19
C THR A 56 7.62 -10.63 -35.06
N GLY A 57 6.89 -10.19 -34.00
CA GLY A 57 6.65 -10.97 -32.81
C GLY A 57 7.89 -11.16 -31.92
N GLY A 58 9.04 -10.59 -32.31
CA GLY A 58 10.32 -10.71 -31.60
C GLY A 58 10.66 -9.49 -30.75
N ILE A 59 11.80 -9.55 -30.07
CA ILE A 59 12.34 -8.45 -29.27
C ILE A 59 12.68 -7.28 -30.19
N LYS A 60 12.41 -6.05 -29.74
CA LYS A 60 12.83 -4.86 -30.50
C LYS A 60 14.35 -4.81 -30.59
N ALA A 61 14.92 -4.61 -31.78
CA ALA A 61 16.35 -4.60 -32.02
C ALA A 61 17.13 -3.69 -31.05
N LYS A 62 16.58 -2.53 -30.70
CA LYS A 62 17.17 -1.61 -29.71
C LYS A 62 17.32 -2.18 -28.28
N ASN A 63 16.63 -3.28 -27.99
CA ASN A 63 16.63 -3.94 -26.66
C ASN A 63 17.37 -5.28 -26.67
N GLU A 64 17.95 -5.71 -27.79
CA GLU A 64 18.68 -6.98 -27.91
C GLU A 64 19.81 -7.10 -26.89
N TRP A 65 20.48 -5.99 -26.59
CA TRP A 65 21.54 -5.95 -25.59
C TRP A 65 21.08 -6.33 -24.19
N VAL A 66 19.85 -5.97 -23.77
CA VAL A 66 19.29 -6.35 -22.47
C VAL A 66 19.14 -7.86 -22.36
N HIS A 67 18.73 -8.50 -23.45
CA HIS A 67 18.46 -9.94 -23.48
C HIS A 67 19.71 -10.77 -23.78
N SER A 68 20.71 -10.18 -24.42
CA SER A 68 22.01 -10.84 -24.71
C SER A 68 23.03 -10.67 -23.57
N THR A 69 22.80 -9.76 -22.63
CA THR A 69 23.65 -9.56 -21.48
C THR A 69 23.30 -10.60 -20.40
N ASN A 70 24.35 -11.19 -19.81
CA ASN A 70 24.20 -12.04 -18.62
C ASN A 70 24.27 -11.14 -17.38
N TRP A 71 23.11 -10.88 -16.77
CA TRP A 71 23.00 -10.02 -15.60
C TRP A 71 23.32 -10.79 -14.32
N ASP A 72 23.99 -10.12 -13.36
CA ASP A 72 24.24 -10.70 -12.06
C ASP A 72 22.96 -10.78 -11.23
N LEU A 73 22.10 -9.74 -11.31
CA LEU A 73 20.85 -9.63 -10.58
C LEU A 73 19.79 -8.94 -11.42
N VAL A 74 18.58 -9.46 -11.43
CA VAL A 74 17.38 -8.80 -11.96
C VAL A 74 16.44 -8.49 -10.80
N ILE A 75 16.06 -7.21 -10.66
CA ILE A 75 15.15 -6.72 -9.63
C ILE A 75 13.80 -6.40 -10.27
N PHE A 76 12.74 -7.05 -9.83
CA PHE A 76 11.37 -6.72 -10.20
C PHE A 76 10.71 -5.92 -9.09
N ASP A 77 10.48 -4.63 -9.37
CA ASP A 77 9.74 -3.75 -8.47
C ASP A 77 8.24 -3.89 -8.70
N GLU A 78 7.44 -3.74 -7.63
CA GLU A 78 5.98 -3.90 -7.66
C GLU A 78 5.54 -5.25 -8.24
N TYR A 79 6.11 -6.34 -7.75
CA TYR A 79 5.96 -7.70 -8.31
C TYR A 79 4.52 -8.22 -8.38
N HIS A 80 3.56 -7.56 -7.80
CA HIS A 80 2.16 -7.97 -7.84
C HIS A 80 1.57 -8.09 -9.25
N PHE A 81 2.25 -7.60 -10.30
CA PHE A 81 1.79 -7.66 -11.69
C PHE A 81 2.07 -8.99 -12.41
N GLY A 82 3.02 -9.81 -11.97
CA GLY A 82 3.43 -11.02 -12.70
C GLY A 82 2.61 -12.27 -12.41
N ALA A 83 2.25 -12.50 -11.17
CA ALA A 83 1.70 -13.77 -10.68
C ALA A 83 0.17 -13.96 -10.82
N TRP A 84 -0.57 -13.01 -11.40
CA TRP A 84 -1.98 -12.81 -11.04
C TRP A 84 -2.98 -12.76 -12.18
N LYS A 85 -2.66 -13.31 -13.35
CA LYS A 85 -3.48 -13.17 -14.57
C LYS A 85 -4.93 -13.63 -14.44
N GLU A 86 -5.24 -14.63 -13.63
CA GLU A 86 -6.60 -15.18 -13.59
C GLU A 86 -7.36 -14.90 -12.29
N ASN A 87 -6.69 -14.90 -11.15
CA ASN A 87 -7.36 -14.73 -9.85
C ASN A 87 -7.53 -13.27 -9.43
N ALA A 88 -6.57 -12.41 -9.80
CA ALA A 88 -6.70 -10.96 -9.54
C ALA A 88 -7.83 -10.36 -10.38
N LYS A 89 -7.94 -10.77 -11.64
CA LYS A 89 -9.04 -10.32 -12.51
C LYS A 89 -10.41 -10.64 -11.92
N LYS A 90 -10.59 -11.83 -11.34
CA LYS A 90 -11.86 -12.22 -10.68
C LYS A 90 -12.14 -11.50 -9.36
N LEU A 91 -11.11 -11.21 -8.56
CA LEU A 91 -11.26 -10.46 -7.32
C LEU A 91 -11.52 -8.96 -7.57
N PHE A 92 -10.85 -8.39 -8.57
CA PHE A 92 -11.09 -7.01 -9.01
C PHE A 92 -12.41 -6.86 -9.77
N GLU A 93 -12.82 -7.84 -10.58
CA GLU A 93 -14.12 -7.82 -11.26
C GLU A 93 -15.31 -7.92 -10.28
N GLN A 94 -15.14 -8.57 -9.11
CA GLN A 94 -16.17 -8.57 -8.05
C GLN A 94 -16.20 -7.28 -7.22
N GLU A 95 -15.08 -6.53 -7.15
CA GLU A 95 -14.99 -5.23 -6.47
C GLU A 95 -15.40 -4.07 -7.39
N ASP A 96 -15.28 -4.23 -8.71
CA ASP A 96 -15.50 -3.17 -9.70
C ASP A 96 -16.95 -3.09 -10.23
N GLU A 97 -17.83 -4.04 -9.90
CA GLU A 97 -19.26 -3.91 -10.25
C GLU A 97 -19.95 -2.72 -9.55
N ASP A 98 -19.34 -2.17 -8.49
CA ASP A 98 -19.82 -0.99 -7.77
C ASP A 98 -19.06 0.32 -8.07
N SER A 99 -18.01 0.31 -8.90
CA SER A 99 -17.23 1.52 -9.22
C SER A 99 -17.64 2.11 -10.57
N TYR A 100 -18.44 3.14 -10.53
CA TYR A 100 -18.68 4.04 -11.67
C TYR A 100 -17.34 4.72 -12.07
N ASP A 101 -16.87 4.43 -13.28
CA ASP A 101 -15.65 4.88 -13.96
C ASP A 101 -14.40 3.98 -13.81
N SER A 102 -14.56 2.73 -14.24
CA SER A 102 -13.44 1.79 -14.45
C SER A 102 -12.47 2.18 -15.59
N GLU A 103 -12.81 3.18 -16.41
CA GLU A 103 -11.99 3.52 -17.60
C GLU A 103 -10.60 4.08 -17.26
N ASP A 104 -10.42 4.74 -16.11
CA ASP A 104 -9.13 5.34 -15.75
C ASP A 104 -8.22 4.39 -14.94
N MET A 105 -8.77 3.43 -14.20
CA MET A 105 -7.97 2.37 -13.56
C MET A 105 -7.56 1.28 -14.56
N ASP A 106 -8.43 0.96 -15.50
CA ASP A 106 -8.21 -0.05 -16.56
C ASP A 106 -7.02 0.26 -17.49
N GLN A 107 -6.65 1.52 -17.69
CA GLN A 107 -5.46 1.87 -18.49
C GLN A 107 -4.14 1.68 -17.72
N TYR A 108 -4.15 1.73 -16.39
CA TYR A 108 -2.98 1.43 -15.56
C TYR A 108 -2.82 -0.07 -15.32
N ASP A 109 -3.92 -0.81 -15.16
CA ASP A 109 -3.92 -2.26 -14.93
C ASP A 109 -3.93 -3.11 -16.21
N ARG A 110 -4.24 -2.53 -17.37
CA ARG A 110 -4.06 -3.18 -18.68
C ARG A 110 -2.62 -3.15 -19.18
N GLY A 111 -1.65 -3.01 -18.31
CA GLY A 111 -0.31 -3.45 -18.62
C GLY A 111 -0.41 -4.91 -19.07
N ASN A 112 -0.16 -5.17 -20.35
CA ASN A 112 -0.18 -6.51 -20.91
C ASN A 112 0.48 -7.45 -19.92
N ALA A 113 -0.28 -8.40 -19.39
CA ALA A 113 0.22 -9.44 -18.53
C ALA A 113 1.30 -10.20 -19.32
N TYR A 114 2.54 -9.94 -19.00
CA TYR A 114 3.67 -10.68 -19.53
C TYR A 114 3.78 -11.96 -18.70
N ASP A 115 3.73 -13.07 -19.38
CA ASP A 115 4.05 -14.37 -18.84
C ASP A 115 5.58 -14.40 -18.59
N GLU A 116 6.03 -14.77 -17.41
CA GLU A 116 7.46 -14.89 -17.08
C GLU A 116 8.21 -15.82 -18.04
N THR A 117 7.51 -16.74 -18.69
CA THR A 117 8.06 -17.60 -19.73
C THR A 117 8.52 -16.82 -20.99
N PHE A 118 8.11 -15.58 -21.14
CA PHE A 118 8.50 -14.70 -22.25
C PHE A 118 9.58 -13.67 -21.90
N LEU A 119 10.20 -13.77 -20.71
CA LEU A 119 11.29 -12.90 -20.27
C LEU A 119 12.64 -13.57 -20.51
N PRO A 120 13.24 -13.49 -21.70
CA PRO A 120 14.54 -14.09 -21.96
C PRO A 120 15.67 -13.19 -21.44
N ILE A 121 15.59 -12.73 -20.16
CA ILE A 121 16.69 -12.05 -19.49
C ILE A 121 17.49 -13.11 -18.75
N THR A 122 18.77 -13.23 -19.11
CA THR A 122 19.66 -14.19 -18.45
C THR A 122 20.21 -13.59 -17.18
N THR A 123 19.95 -14.23 -16.04
CA THR A 123 20.49 -13.85 -14.74
C THR A 123 20.67 -15.04 -13.83
N MET A 124 21.55 -14.91 -12.85
CA MET A 124 21.72 -15.89 -11.78
C MET A 124 20.74 -15.70 -10.63
N TYR A 125 20.35 -14.45 -10.36
CA TYR A 125 19.53 -14.10 -9.20
C TYR A 125 18.38 -13.18 -9.58
N TYR A 126 17.21 -13.47 -9.01
CA TYR A 126 16.04 -12.61 -9.07
C TYR A 126 15.72 -12.08 -7.68
N LEU A 127 15.44 -10.78 -7.60
CA LEU A 127 14.91 -10.12 -6.42
C LEU A 127 13.54 -9.52 -6.77
N TYR A 128 12.53 -9.91 -6.02
CA TYR A 128 11.16 -9.41 -6.20
C TYR A 128 10.84 -8.48 -5.05
N LEU A 129 10.50 -7.23 -5.35
CA LEU A 129 10.11 -6.21 -4.38
C LEU A 129 8.60 -5.99 -4.45
N SER A 130 7.95 -5.90 -3.31
CA SER A 130 6.53 -5.57 -3.22
C SER A 130 6.24 -4.86 -1.91
N GLY A 131 5.54 -3.72 -2.00
CA GLY A 131 4.99 -3.04 -0.83
C GLY A 131 3.78 -3.78 -0.23
N THR A 132 3.29 -4.81 -0.89
CA THR A 132 2.14 -5.63 -0.47
C THR A 132 2.46 -7.12 -0.59
N PRO A 133 3.28 -7.66 0.35
CA PRO A 133 3.80 -9.02 0.26
C PRO A 133 2.74 -10.12 0.40
N PHE A 134 1.54 -9.79 0.88
CA PHE A 134 0.48 -10.75 1.21
C PHE A 134 0.06 -11.62 0.04
N ARG A 135 0.05 -11.08 -1.17
CA ARG A 135 -0.29 -11.83 -2.38
C ARG A 135 0.79 -12.85 -2.72
N ALA A 136 2.05 -12.46 -2.64
CA ALA A 136 3.19 -13.34 -2.86
C ALA A 136 3.27 -14.45 -1.80
N LEU A 137 3.01 -14.11 -0.53
CA LEU A 137 2.94 -15.06 0.58
C LEU A 137 1.85 -16.12 0.37
N ASN A 138 0.68 -15.69 -0.14
CA ASN A 138 -0.47 -16.56 -0.34
C ASN A 138 -0.46 -17.32 -1.66
N SER A 139 0.29 -16.87 -2.66
CA SER A 139 0.35 -17.54 -3.98
C SER A 139 1.10 -18.89 -3.94
N GLY A 140 1.91 -19.10 -2.90
CA GLY A 140 2.79 -20.28 -2.81
C GLY A 140 3.93 -20.28 -3.84
N GLU A 141 4.19 -19.15 -4.49
CA GLU A 141 5.31 -19.00 -5.44
C GLU A 141 6.66 -18.97 -4.75
N PHE A 142 6.69 -18.50 -3.51
CA PHE A 142 7.90 -18.43 -2.70
C PHE A 142 7.76 -19.29 -1.46
N ILE A 143 8.84 -19.93 -1.06
CA ILE A 143 8.95 -20.57 0.25
C ILE A 143 9.33 -19.51 1.30
N GLU A 144 8.93 -19.70 2.55
CA GLU A 144 9.15 -18.73 3.64
C GLU A 144 10.60 -18.26 3.75
N ASP A 145 11.57 -19.17 3.63
CA ASP A 145 13.01 -18.85 3.69
C ASP A 145 13.49 -17.95 2.54
N GLN A 146 12.70 -17.76 1.50
CA GLN A 146 13.00 -16.86 0.37
C GLN A 146 12.39 -15.48 0.53
N ILE A 147 11.58 -15.28 1.58
CA ILE A 147 10.84 -14.04 1.81
C ILE A 147 11.50 -13.29 2.96
N TYR A 148 11.92 -12.06 2.67
CA TYR A 148 12.32 -11.11 3.68
C TYR A 148 11.20 -10.08 3.84
N ASN A 149 10.58 -10.06 5.02
CA ASN A 149 9.52 -9.12 5.34
C ASN A 149 10.07 -8.03 6.27
N TRP A 150 9.93 -6.76 5.84
CA TRP A 150 10.32 -5.60 6.62
C TRP A 150 9.15 -4.62 6.66
N THR A 151 8.53 -4.54 7.82
CA THR A 151 7.28 -3.80 8.01
C THR A 151 7.53 -2.39 8.52
N TYR A 152 6.49 -1.56 8.48
CA TYR A 152 6.50 -0.25 9.14
C TYR A 152 6.87 -0.35 10.63
N SER A 153 6.36 -1.35 11.33
CA SER A 153 6.70 -1.59 12.75
C SER A 153 8.18 -1.91 12.95
N ASP A 154 8.79 -2.65 12.01
CA ASP A 154 10.21 -2.98 12.06
C ASP A 154 11.08 -1.74 11.84
N GLU A 155 10.71 -0.86 10.89
CA GLU A 155 11.39 0.41 10.68
C GLU A 155 11.36 1.30 11.92
N GLN A 156 10.18 1.47 12.53
CA GLN A 156 10.03 2.30 13.72
C GLN A 156 10.77 1.69 14.90
N ARG A 157 10.72 0.37 15.06
CA ARG A 157 11.49 -0.36 16.09
C ARG A 157 13.00 -0.18 15.89
N ALA A 158 13.48 -0.28 14.65
CA ALA A 158 14.87 -0.05 14.31
C ALA A 158 15.29 1.40 14.61
N LYS A 159 14.41 2.37 14.32
CA LYS A 159 14.63 3.78 14.67
C LYS A 159 14.78 4.00 16.18
N GLU A 160 13.90 3.41 16.98
CA GLU A 160 13.89 3.58 18.45
C GLU A 160 15.07 2.87 19.12
N ASN A 161 15.47 1.70 18.61
CA ASN A 161 16.49 0.86 19.22
C ASN A 161 17.91 1.08 18.65
N TRP A 162 18.11 2.04 17.77
CA TRP A 162 19.40 2.31 17.18
C TRP A 162 20.45 2.73 18.22
N GLN A 163 21.61 2.07 18.21
CA GLN A 163 22.71 2.30 19.18
C GLN A 163 23.91 3.03 18.59
N GLY A 164 23.94 3.30 17.28
CA GLY A 164 25.05 3.96 16.60
C GLY A 164 24.96 5.50 16.63
N ASP A 165 26.06 6.17 16.35
CA ASP A 165 26.14 7.65 16.34
C ASP A 165 25.26 8.30 15.25
N ARG A 166 25.02 7.58 14.15
CA ARG A 166 24.16 8.04 13.04
C ARG A 166 23.04 7.03 12.83
N ASN A 167 21.85 7.42 13.21
CA ASN A 167 20.66 6.60 12.99
C ASN A 167 20.16 6.77 11.54
N PRO A 168 20.24 5.74 10.68
CA PRO A 168 19.77 5.84 9.29
C PRO A 168 18.25 6.00 9.19
N TYR A 169 17.52 5.62 10.23
CA TYR A 169 16.06 5.73 10.30
C TYR A 169 15.58 7.04 10.95
N ALA A 170 16.48 7.92 11.37
CA ALA A 170 16.15 9.13 12.15
C ALA A 170 15.11 10.01 11.45
N ALA A 171 15.20 10.14 10.13
CA ALA A 171 14.33 10.99 9.31
C ALA A 171 12.97 10.36 8.99
N LEU A 172 12.75 9.06 9.26
CA LEU A 172 11.45 8.43 9.07
C LEU A 172 10.41 9.05 10.00
N PRO A 173 9.31 9.63 9.49
CA PRO A 173 8.29 10.22 10.34
C PRO A 173 7.47 9.13 11.02
N ARG A 174 7.01 9.44 12.23
CA ARG A 174 6.00 8.61 12.89
C ARG A 174 4.63 8.89 12.28
N MET A 175 3.92 7.86 11.88
CA MET A 175 2.57 7.99 11.35
C MET A 175 1.55 7.96 12.49
N VAL A 176 0.59 8.88 12.46
CA VAL A 176 -0.54 8.95 13.39
C VAL A 176 -1.83 8.84 12.59
N MET A 177 -2.69 7.92 12.94
CA MET A 177 -4.00 7.79 12.34
C MET A 177 -5.06 8.50 13.20
N MET A 178 -5.80 9.37 12.58
CA MET A 178 -6.91 10.11 13.19
C MET A 178 -8.20 9.75 12.46
N THR A 179 -9.09 9.07 13.16
CA THR A 179 -10.37 8.66 12.57
C THR A 179 -11.55 9.29 13.30
N TYR A 180 -12.58 9.63 12.54
CA TYR A 180 -13.70 10.43 13.01
C TYR A 180 -15.04 9.78 12.67
N ARG A 181 -15.91 9.71 13.67
CA ARG A 181 -17.33 9.50 13.43
C ARG A 181 -17.96 10.85 13.07
N ILE A 182 -18.43 10.96 11.84
CA ILE A 182 -19.13 12.17 11.37
C ILE A 182 -20.52 12.25 12.04
N PRO A 183 -20.99 13.47 12.42
CA PRO A 183 -22.33 13.66 12.97
C PRO A 183 -23.45 13.09 12.08
N ASP A 184 -24.47 12.53 12.69
CA ASP A 184 -25.58 11.89 11.98
C ASP A 184 -26.28 12.83 11.00
N SER A 185 -26.39 14.13 11.32
CA SER A 185 -26.95 15.17 10.45
C SER A 185 -26.18 15.36 9.13
N ILE A 186 -24.95 14.87 9.05
CA ILE A 186 -24.11 14.94 7.83
C ILE A 186 -24.12 13.59 7.12
N ARG A 187 -23.98 12.47 7.86
CA ARG A 187 -23.73 11.15 7.28
C ARG A 187 -24.98 10.41 6.82
N GLN A 188 -26.17 10.75 7.33
CA GLN A 188 -27.43 10.02 7.05
C GLN A 188 -27.71 9.79 5.56
N ILE A 189 -27.31 10.71 4.70
CA ILE A 189 -27.51 10.63 3.24
C ILE A 189 -26.70 9.52 2.56
N ALA A 190 -25.63 9.06 3.21
CA ALA A 190 -24.68 8.09 2.67
C ALA A 190 -24.58 6.84 3.56
N MET A 191 -25.62 6.56 4.36
CA MET A 191 -25.73 5.32 5.13
C MET A 191 -26.26 4.22 4.23
N GLN A 192 -25.49 3.14 4.07
CA GLN A 192 -25.84 2.04 3.19
C GLN A 192 -25.64 0.68 3.86
N GLY A 193 -26.23 -0.35 3.23
CA GLY A 193 -26.10 -1.73 3.66
C GLY A 193 -26.92 -2.10 4.88
N GLU A 194 -26.89 -3.39 5.23
CA GLU A 194 -27.63 -4.00 6.34
C GLU A 194 -27.24 -3.40 7.70
N PHE A 195 -26.01 -2.88 7.82
CA PHE A 195 -25.41 -2.34 9.05
C PHE A 195 -25.37 -0.81 9.09
N ASN A 196 -26.01 -0.11 8.14
CA ASN A 196 -25.96 1.34 8.07
C ASN A 196 -24.51 1.89 8.12
N GLU A 197 -23.60 1.31 7.35
CA GLU A 197 -22.22 1.80 7.23
C GLU A 197 -22.19 3.12 6.46
N PHE A 198 -21.31 4.02 6.87
CA PHE A 198 -21.10 5.28 6.17
C PHE A 198 -20.26 5.07 4.92
N ASP A 199 -20.85 5.37 3.75
CA ASP A 199 -20.21 5.19 2.45
C ASP A 199 -19.61 6.50 1.93
N LEU A 200 -18.28 6.60 1.97
CA LEU A 200 -17.54 7.75 1.46
C LEU A 200 -17.66 7.92 -0.06
N ASN A 201 -17.80 6.82 -0.83
CA ASN A 201 -17.96 6.91 -2.27
C ASN A 201 -19.31 7.52 -2.65
N VAL A 202 -20.36 7.20 -1.89
CA VAL A 202 -21.66 7.84 -2.03
C VAL A 202 -21.61 9.29 -1.56
N PHE A 203 -21.02 9.54 -0.39
CA PHE A 203 -20.94 10.88 0.19
C PHE A 203 -20.19 11.86 -0.72
N PHE A 204 -19.04 11.47 -1.25
CA PHE A 204 -18.24 12.27 -2.16
C PHE A 204 -18.56 12.01 -3.65
N SER A 205 -19.72 11.41 -3.96
CA SER A 205 -20.13 11.23 -5.34
C SER A 205 -20.34 12.58 -6.05
N ALA A 206 -19.91 12.67 -7.30
CA ALA A 206 -19.96 13.89 -8.07
C ALA A 206 -20.40 13.64 -9.53
N LYS A 207 -20.94 14.66 -10.18
CA LYS A 207 -21.36 14.65 -11.58
C LYS A 207 -20.73 15.85 -12.30
N GLY A 208 -20.60 15.73 -13.62
CA GLY A 208 -19.99 16.76 -14.46
C GLY A 208 -18.48 16.59 -14.64
N LYS A 209 -17.88 17.45 -15.45
CA LYS A 209 -16.45 17.41 -15.80
C LYS A 209 -15.81 18.79 -15.59
N GLY A 210 -14.57 18.81 -15.14
CA GLY A 210 -13.79 20.04 -15.00
C GLY A 210 -14.48 21.11 -14.17
N ALA A 211 -14.67 22.31 -14.71
CA ALA A 211 -15.30 23.44 -14.02
C ALA A 211 -16.79 23.23 -13.71
N GLU A 212 -17.46 22.31 -14.41
CA GLU A 212 -18.88 22.00 -14.20
C GLU A 212 -19.10 20.87 -13.19
N ALA A 213 -18.03 20.22 -12.73
CA ALA A 213 -18.15 19.16 -11.75
C ALA A 213 -18.71 19.68 -10.42
N ARG A 214 -19.72 18.97 -9.88
CA ARG A 214 -20.38 19.28 -8.61
C ARG A 214 -20.68 18.00 -7.85
N PHE A 215 -20.59 18.06 -6.52
CA PHE A 215 -21.03 16.96 -5.67
C PHE A 215 -22.54 16.76 -5.76
N VAL A 216 -22.98 15.52 -5.70
CA VAL A 216 -24.41 15.18 -5.61
C VAL A 216 -25.00 15.73 -4.31
N TYR A 217 -24.20 15.69 -3.25
CA TYR A 217 -24.54 16.13 -1.89
C TYR A 217 -23.68 17.31 -1.46
N GLU A 218 -23.64 18.37 -2.30
CA GLU A 218 -22.73 19.51 -2.11
C GLU A 218 -22.90 20.19 -0.75
N ASN A 219 -24.14 20.30 -0.25
CA ASN A 219 -24.42 20.92 1.04
C ASN A 219 -23.81 20.12 2.20
N GLU A 220 -23.89 18.79 2.15
CA GLU A 220 -23.37 17.90 3.18
C GLU A 220 -21.83 17.86 3.12
N VAL A 221 -21.26 17.88 1.92
CA VAL A 221 -19.81 17.99 1.74
C VAL A 221 -19.32 19.36 2.25
N GLN A 222 -20.09 20.45 2.05
CA GLN A 222 -19.77 21.76 2.64
C GLN A 222 -19.81 21.70 4.18
N LYS A 223 -20.81 21.08 4.78
CA LYS A 223 -20.85 20.89 6.24
C LYS A 223 -19.66 20.09 6.75
N TRP A 224 -19.21 19.08 5.98
CA TRP A 224 -18.01 18.35 6.30
C TRP A 224 -16.74 19.22 6.20
N LEU A 225 -16.62 20.09 5.18
CA LEU A 225 -15.54 21.07 5.09
C LEU A 225 -15.53 22.03 6.29
N ASP A 226 -16.71 22.45 6.74
CA ASP A 226 -16.84 23.30 7.92
C ASP A 226 -16.48 22.54 9.20
N LEU A 227 -16.86 21.26 9.28
CA LEU A 227 -16.51 20.38 10.39
C LEU A 227 -14.98 20.22 10.56
N ILE A 228 -14.26 19.91 9.49
CA ILE A 228 -12.79 19.73 9.56
C ILE A 228 -12.05 21.03 9.90
N ARG A 229 -12.71 22.18 9.73
CA ARG A 229 -12.25 23.51 10.18
C ARG A 229 -12.72 23.86 11.60
N GLY A 230 -13.45 22.98 12.26
CA GLY A 230 -13.99 23.21 13.60
C GLY A 230 -15.15 24.21 13.65
N ALA A 231 -15.70 24.62 12.50
CA ALA A 231 -16.80 25.57 12.43
C ALA A 231 -18.17 24.92 12.62
N TYR A 232 -18.27 23.60 12.31
CA TYR A 232 -19.52 22.83 12.43
C TYR A 232 -19.31 21.68 13.42
N LEU A 233 -19.64 21.94 14.68
CA LEU A 233 -19.73 20.91 15.72
C LEU A 233 -21.08 21.07 16.40
N GLU A 234 -21.91 20.05 16.33
CA GLU A 234 -23.12 19.97 17.15
C GLU A 234 -22.67 19.87 18.62
N THR A 235 -22.92 20.92 19.36
CA THR A 235 -22.72 20.92 20.82
C THR A 235 -24.06 20.69 21.48
N SER A 236 -24.20 19.61 22.22
CA SER A 236 -25.34 19.44 23.11
C SER A 236 -25.20 20.39 24.30
N VAL A 237 -26.32 20.72 24.94
CA VAL A 237 -26.31 21.50 26.20
C VAL A 237 -25.52 20.79 27.28
N ASP A 238 -25.51 19.45 27.24
CA ASP A 238 -24.79 18.62 28.18
C ASP A 238 -23.26 18.66 27.96
N ASP A 239 -22.81 18.72 26.69
CA ASP A 239 -21.40 18.94 26.35
C ASP A 239 -20.88 20.29 26.84
N LEU A 240 -21.69 21.31 26.76
CA LEU A 240 -21.36 22.65 27.30
C LEU A 240 -21.26 22.62 28.82
N LYS A 241 -22.13 21.89 29.51
CA LYS A 241 -22.13 21.75 30.98
C LYS A 241 -20.93 20.94 31.47
N LEU A 242 -20.52 19.91 30.73
CA LEU A 242 -19.42 19.01 31.09
C LEU A 242 -18.05 19.56 30.68
N GLY A 243 -17.98 20.69 29.97
CA GLY A 243 -16.73 21.25 29.48
C GLY A 243 -16.00 20.32 28.50
N ALA A 244 -16.75 19.57 27.70
CA ALA A 244 -16.21 18.65 26.72
C ALA A 244 -15.19 19.35 25.82
N LYS A 245 -13.99 18.75 25.70
CA LYS A 245 -12.96 19.28 24.82
C LYS A 245 -13.37 18.99 23.39
N LYS A 246 -13.32 20.02 22.54
CA LYS A 246 -13.51 19.85 21.09
C LYS A 246 -12.47 18.86 20.55
N PRO A 247 -12.85 17.93 19.64
CA PRO A 247 -11.89 17.04 19.01
C PRO A 247 -10.87 17.86 18.20
N ALA A 248 -9.66 17.33 18.08
CA ALA A 248 -8.62 17.91 17.24
C ALA A 248 -9.00 17.70 15.77
N MET A 249 -9.57 18.73 15.14
CA MET A 249 -9.91 18.70 13.71
C MET A 249 -8.72 19.13 12.86
N PRO A 250 -8.55 18.56 11.66
CA PRO A 250 -7.36 18.77 10.83
C PRO A 250 -7.00 20.23 10.59
N TYR A 251 -7.97 21.07 10.31
CA TYR A 251 -7.76 22.48 10.00
C TYR A 251 -8.30 23.44 11.09
N ALA A 252 -8.45 22.95 12.32
CA ALA A 252 -8.86 23.75 13.47
C ALA A 252 -7.87 23.65 14.64
N ASP A 253 -7.24 22.52 14.85
CA ASP A 253 -6.20 22.35 15.87
C ASP A 253 -4.90 23.00 15.38
N VAL A 254 -4.36 23.92 16.20
CA VAL A 254 -3.16 24.70 15.83
C VAL A 254 -1.95 23.81 15.58
N ARG A 255 -1.82 22.69 16.30
CA ARG A 255 -0.71 21.75 16.13
C ARG A 255 -0.78 21.08 14.77
N LEU A 256 -1.99 20.67 14.33
CA LEU A 256 -2.22 20.08 13.03
C LEU A 256 -2.07 21.10 11.90
N LEU A 257 -2.57 22.32 12.07
CA LEU A 257 -2.44 23.38 11.08
C LEU A 257 -0.99 23.69 10.72
N ASN A 258 -0.09 23.65 11.69
CA ASN A 258 1.32 23.93 11.47
C ASN A 258 2.01 22.84 10.64
N VAL A 259 1.53 21.60 10.69
CA VAL A 259 2.12 20.49 9.95
C VAL A 259 1.38 20.15 8.67
N LEU A 260 0.10 20.53 8.52
CA LEU A 260 -0.73 20.22 7.35
C LEU A 260 -0.64 21.30 6.25
N GLN A 261 0.58 21.75 5.96
CA GLN A 261 0.79 22.68 4.84
C GLN A 261 0.66 22.00 3.48
N HIS A 262 1.05 20.73 3.37
CA HIS A 262 0.97 19.93 2.17
C HIS A 262 0.21 18.64 2.43
N THR A 263 -0.95 18.51 1.78
CA THR A 263 -1.83 17.35 2.00
C THR A 263 -2.22 16.68 0.68
N LEU A 264 -2.44 15.37 0.75
CA LEU A 264 -2.99 14.54 -0.31
C LEU A 264 -4.43 14.14 0.08
N TRP A 265 -5.42 14.42 -0.78
CA TRP A 265 -6.80 14.03 -0.58
C TRP A 265 -7.18 12.95 -1.58
N PHE A 266 -7.47 11.78 -1.07
CA PHE A 266 -7.76 10.60 -1.87
C PHE A 266 -9.27 10.42 -2.03
N LEU A 267 -9.79 10.81 -3.19
CA LEU A 267 -11.21 10.91 -3.54
C LEU A 267 -11.70 9.71 -4.37
N PRO A 268 -13.02 9.46 -4.46
CA PRO A 268 -13.56 8.31 -5.16
C PRO A 268 -13.24 8.26 -6.66
N ASN A 269 -13.38 9.37 -7.38
CA ASN A 269 -13.23 9.41 -8.83
C ASN A 269 -12.78 10.79 -9.34
N VAL A 270 -12.58 10.90 -10.65
CA VAL A 270 -12.13 12.13 -11.31
C VAL A 270 -13.11 13.28 -11.13
N ALA A 271 -14.42 13.02 -11.26
CA ALA A 271 -15.45 14.04 -11.08
C ALA A 271 -15.42 14.60 -9.65
N SER A 272 -15.22 13.72 -8.64
CA SER A 272 -15.09 14.14 -7.24
C SER A 272 -13.88 15.04 -7.00
N CYS A 273 -12.74 14.77 -7.66
CA CYS A 273 -11.55 15.63 -7.56
C CYS A 273 -11.83 17.05 -8.10
N TYR A 274 -12.47 17.16 -9.26
CA TYR A 274 -12.83 18.46 -9.81
C TYR A 274 -13.93 19.16 -9.01
N ALA A 275 -14.95 18.42 -8.54
CA ALA A 275 -16.00 18.97 -7.68
C ALA A 275 -15.41 19.52 -6.37
N MET A 276 -14.45 18.81 -5.76
CA MET A 276 -13.76 19.29 -4.56
C MET A 276 -12.97 20.56 -4.84
N LYS A 277 -12.19 20.62 -5.93
CA LYS A 277 -11.52 21.86 -6.32
C LYS A 277 -12.50 23.01 -6.47
N ASN A 278 -13.60 22.79 -7.21
CA ASN A 278 -14.60 23.82 -7.46
C ASN A 278 -15.25 24.30 -6.15
N LEU A 279 -15.53 23.39 -5.22
CA LEU A 279 -16.12 23.71 -3.91
C LEU A 279 -15.13 24.51 -3.03
N LEU A 280 -13.87 24.08 -2.95
CA LEU A 280 -12.83 24.76 -2.16
C LEU A 280 -12.58 26.20 -2.63
N MET A 281 -12.78 26.47 -3.93
CA MET A 281 -12.60 27.81 -4.51
C MET A 281 -13.85 28.70 -4.43
N GLN A 282 -14.96 28.19 -3.86
CA GLN A 282 -16.16 29.04 -3.64
C GLN A 282 -15.92 30.10 -2.56
N LYS A 283 -16.65 31.21 -2.64
CA LYS A 283 -16.47 32.40 -1.79
C LYS A 283 -16.57 32.14 -0.29
N GLN A 284 -17.40 31.17 0.14
CA GLN A 284 -17.53 30.78 1.56
C GLN A 284 -16.32 30.03 2.09
N ASN A 285 -15.47 29.50 1.22
CA ASN A 285 -14.33 28.68 1.55
C ASN A 285 -12.98 29.43 1.49
N THR A 286 -12.98 30.72 1.88
CA THR A 286 -11.80 31.62 1.82
C THR A 286 -10.56 31.05 2.51
N PHE A 287 -10.72 30.25 3.56
CA PHE A 287 -9.61 29.57 4.24
C PHE A 287 -8.74 28.76 3.27
N TYR A 288 -9.37 28.06 2.33
CA TYR A 288 -8.65 27.20 1.38
C TYR A 288 -8.02 27.97 0.23
N HIS A 289 -8.33 29.27 0.08
CA HIS A 289 -7.75 30.10 -0.96
C HIS A 289 -6.25 30.36 -0.75
N ASP A 290 -5.75 30.16 0.48
CA ASP A 290 -4.32 30.20 0.79
C ASP A 290 -3.56 28.95 0.29
N TYR A 291 -4.29 27.92 -0.14
CA TYR A 291 -3.71 26.68 -0.66
C TYR A 291 -3.75 26.64 -2.18
N THR A 292 -2.67 26.20 -2.80
CA THR A 292 -2.68 25.82 -4.22
C THR A 292 -3.34 24.46 -4.37
N ILE A 293 -4.46 24.40 -5.11
CA ILE A 293 -5.22 23.16 -5.29
C ILE A 293 -4.77 22.48 -6.59
N ASN A 294 -4.06 21.36 -6.46
CA ASN A 294 -3.63 20.52 -7.57
C ASN A 294 -4.64 19.39 -7.81
N VAL A 295 -5.12 19.23 -9.05
CA VAL A 295 -5.95 18.07 -9.43
C VAL A 295 -5.08 17.10 -10.23
N CYS A 296 -4.76 15.96 -9.63
CA CYS A 296 -3.98 14.90 -10.23
C CYS A 296 -4.88 13.69 -10.52
N ALA A 297 -5.86 13.88 -11.39
CA ALA A 297 -6.86 12.89 -11.74
C ALA A 297 -7.25 12.98 -13.22
N GLY A 298 -7.64 11.86 -13.82
CA GLY A 298 -8.06 11.77 -15.20
C GLY A 298 -6.92 11.90 -16.21
N THR A 299 -7.26 11.75 -17.50
CA THR A 299 -6.29 11.76 -18.61
C THR A 299 -5.58 13.10 -18.76
N GLY A 300 -6.25 14.21 -18.44
CA GLY A 300 -5.69 15.57 -18.51
C GLY A 300 -4.55 15.86 -17.53
N ALA A 301 -4.41 15.07 -16.47
CA ALA A 301 -3.31 15.22 -15.51
C ALA A 301 -1.99 14.57 -15.99
N GLY A 302 -1.99 13.90 -17.15
CA GLY A 302 -0.83 13.15 -17.64
C GLY A 302 -0.62 11.80 -16.92
N ILE A 303 0.47 11.12 -17.25
CA ILE A 303 0.82 9.80 -16.71
C ILE A 303 2.19 9.88 -16.02
N GLY A 304 2.30 9.25 -14.84
CA GLY A 304 3.57 9.14 -14.11
C GLY A 304 4.16 10.51 -13.74
N ALA A 305 5.37 10.82 -14.21
CA ALA A 305 6.07 12.06 -13.91
C ALA A 305 5.31 13.33 -14.34
N ALA A 306 4.54 13.27 -15.43
CA ALA A 306 3.74 14.41 -15.89
C ALA A 306 2.62 14.78 -14.91
N ALA A 307 2.05 13.79 -14.21
CA ALA A 307 1.05 14.05 -13.18
C ALA A 307 1.65 14.68 -11.91
N LEU A 308 2.93 14.43 -11.65
CA LEU A 308 3.65 14.96 -10.49
C LEU A 308 4.15 16.40 -10.69
N GLU A 309 4.44 16.80 -11.94
CA GLU A 309 5.03 18.09 -12.26
C GLU A 309 4.24 19.31 -11.69
N PRO A 310 2.89 19.38 -11.79
CA PRO A 310 2.13 20.47 -11.19
C PRO A 310 2.28 20.53 -9.67
N VAL A 311 2.37 19.37 -9.00
CA VAL A 311 2.55 19.28 -7.55
C VAL A 311 3.92 19.83 -7.16
N GLN A 312 4.98 19.37 -7.84
CA GLN A 312 6.34 19.86 -7.60
C GLN A 312 6.49 21.36 -7.86
N LYS A 313 5.87 21.88 -8.93
CA LYS A 313 5.87 23.31 -9.23
C LYS A 313 5.18 24.14 -8.16
N SER A 314 4.08 23.66 -7.60
CA SER A 314 3.36 24.34 -6.52
C SER A 314 4.09 24.29 -5.17
N MET A 315 5.09 23.41 -5.03
CA MET A 315 5.92 23.21 -3.83
C MET A 315 7.35 23.74 -4.00
N ARG A 316 7.60 24.73 -4.86
CA ARG A 316 8.97 25.27 -5.09
C ARG A 316 9.66 25.73 -3.82
N ASP A 317 8.87 26.34 -2.93
CA ASP A 317 9.30 26.69 -1.58
C ASP A 317 8.38 25.97 -0.59
N PRO A 318 8.69 24.70 -0.25
CA PRO A 318 7.77 23.88 0.51
C PRO A 318 7.64 24.30 1.98
N LEU A 319 8.51 25.17 2.50
CA LEU A 319 8.37 25.70 3.84
C LEU A 319 7.42 26.89 3.94
N GLU A 320 7.21 27.60 2.81
CA GLU A 320 6.34 28.79 2.76
C GLU A 320 5.04 28.53 2.00
N SER A 321 5.03 27.60 1.05
CA SER A 321 3.85 27.28 0.25
C SER A 321 2.90 26.34 0.97
N LYS A 322 1.63 26.36 0.55
CA LYS A 322 0.58 25.46 1.04
C LYS A 322 -0.11 24.81 -0.15
N THR A 323 -0.28 23.49 -0.11
CA THR A 323 -0.90 22.76 -1.22
C THR A 323 -1.89 21.71 -0.75
N ILE A 324 -2.96 21.54 -1.50
CA ILE A 324 -3.87 20.38 -1.41
C ILE A 324 -3.82 19.68 -2.76
N THR A 325 -3.39 18.43 -2.75
CA THR A 325 -3.36 17.59 -3.94
C THR A 325 -4.56 16.65 -3.93
N LEU A 326 -5.39 16.73 -4.95
CA LEU A 326 -6.61 15.92 -5.11
C LEU A 326 -6.31 14.80 -6.10
N SER A 327 -6.50 13.55 -5.69
CA SER A 327 -6.27 12.37 -6.53
C SER A 327 -7.31 11.29 -6.26
N CYS A 328 -7.56 10.45 -7.26
CA CYS A 328 -8.45 9.29 -7.14
C CYS A 328 -7.77 7.94 -7.48
N GLY A 329 -6.44 7.93 -7.63
CA GLY A 329 -5.65 6.75 -7.95
C GLY A 329 -4.25 7.10 -8.41
N LYS A 330 -4.11 8.17 -9.19
CA LYS A 330 -2.78 8.67 -9.58
C LYS A 330 -2.04 9.15 -8.33
N LEU A 331 -0.72 8.99 -8.31
CA LEU A 331 0.16 9.36 -7.20
C LEU A 331 -0.02 8.52 -5.91
N THR A 332 -0.85 7.49 -5.90
CA THR A 332 -0.94 6.56 -4.76
C THR A 332 0.11 5.46 -4.81
N THR A 333 0.72 5.23 -5.99
CA THR A 333 1.80 4.27 -6.18
C THR A 333 2.96 4.90 -6.93
N GLY A 334 4.18 4.43 -6.68
CA GLY A 334 5.37 4.79 -7.44
C GLY A 334 5.77 6.27 -7.44
N VAL A 335 5.37 7.06 -6.42
CA VAL A 335 5.65 8.50 -6.34
C VAL A 335 6.12 8.85 -4.93
N THR A 336 7.16 9.66 -4.84
CA THR A 336 7.67 10.22 -3.59
C THR A 336 7.51 11.74 -3.59
N VAL A 337 6.73 12.26 -2.64
CA VAL A 337 6.57 13.69 -2.40
C VAL A 337 6.89 13.99 -0.94
N LYS A 338 8.13 14.34 -0.67
CA LYS A 338 8.67 14.52 0.69
C LYS A 338 7.84 15.50 1.55
N PRO A 339 7.31 16.63 1.02
CA PRO A 339 6.54 17.59 1.82
C PRO A 339 5.12 17.15 2.21
N TRP A 340 4.55 16.07 1.65
CA TRP A 340 3.23 15.61 2.12
C TRP A 340 3.31 15.15 3.57
N THR A 341 2.56 15.81 4.44
CA THR A 341 2.49 15.53 5.88
C THR A 341 1.16 14.95 6.32
N GLY A 342 0.14 15.01 5.48
CA GLY A 342 -1.17 14.45 5.77
C GLY A 342 -1.88 13.90 4.54
N ILE A 343 -2.58 12.78 4.72
CA ILE A 343 -3.48 12.22 3.72
C ILE A 343 -4.90 12.15 4.28
N PHE A 344 -5.88 12.56 3.46
CA PHE A 344 -7.30 12.43 3.75
C PHE A 344 -7.87 11.27 2.93
N MET A 345 -8.30 10.23 3.63
CA MET A 345 -8.90 9.03 3.04
C MET A 345 -10.40 9.29 2.84
N LEU A 346 -10.76 9.86 1.69
CA LEU A 346 -12.13 10.28 1.35
C LEU A 346 -12.80 9.29 0.40
N ARG A 347 -12.30 8.08 0.36
CA ARG A 347 -12.77 7.01 -0.50
C ARG A 347 -12.89 5.71 0.31
N ASN A 348 -13.93 4.93 0.00
CA ASN A 348 -14.02 3.56 0.47
C ASN A 348 -13.06 2.67 -0.33
N LEU A 349 -12.24 1.94 0.39
CA LEU A 349 -11.37 0.90 -0.16
C LEU A 349 -11.69 -0.41 0.54
N SER A 350 -11.84 -1.48 -0.22
CA SER A 350 -12.06 -2.84 0.29
C SER A 350 -10.73 -3.52 0.64
N SER A 351 -9.67 -3.22 -0.12
CA SER A 351 -8.34 -3.79 0.09
C SER A 351 -7.53 -2.99 1.10
N PRO A 352 -7.12 -3.61 2.23
CA PRO A 352 -6.22 -2.97 3.19
C PRO A 352 -4.84 -2.66 2.59
N GLU A 353 -4.39 -3.44 1.61
CA GLU A 353 -3.16 -3.17 0.88
C GLU A 353 -3.23 -1.82 0.16
N THR A 354 -4.29 -1.62 -0.64
CA THR A 354 -4.50 -0.36 -1.38
C THR A 354 -4.67 0.82 -0.42
N TYR A 355 -5.34 0.60 0.70
CA TYR A 355 -5.51 1.61 1.76
C TYR A 355 -4.15 2.06 2.30
N PHE A 356 -3.32 1.11 2.74
CA PHE A 356 -2.02 1.44 3.32
C PHE A 356 -0.98 1.86 2.28
N GLN A 357 -1.06 1.37 1.05
CA GLN A 357 -0.26 1.93 -0.06
C GLN A 357 -0.49 3.44 -0.24
N ALA A 358 -1.75 3.87 -0.18
CA ALA A 358 -2.08 5.29 -0.24
C ALA A 358 -1.63 6.02 1.05
N ALA A 359 -1.91 5.45 2.23
CA ALA A 359 -1.56 6.03 3.52
C ALA A 359 -0.04 6.26 3.66
N PHE A 360 0.78 5.30 3.26
CA PHE A 360 2.24 5.40 3.33
C PHE A 360 2.86 6.44 2.38
N ARG A 361 2.10 7.06 1.47
CA ARG A 361 2.63 8.17 0.65
C ARG A 361 3.08 9.36 1.47
N VAL A 362 2.54 9.56 2.67
CA VAL A 362 2.97 10.65 3.56
C VAL A 362 4.14 10.28 4.47
N GLN A 363 4.57 9.02 4.46
CA GLN A 363 5.68 8.53 5.30
C GLN A 363 7.07 8.89 4.76
N SER A 364 7.19 9.38 3.53
CA SER A 364 8.50 9.73 2.94
C SER A 364 9.27 10.68 3.84
N PRO A 365 10.54 10.40 4.17
CA PRO A 365 11.39 11.29 4.97
C PRO A 365 11.52 12.67 4.33
N TRP A 366 11.52 13.71 5.15
CA TRP A 366 11.75 15.08 4.68
C TRP A 366 12.79 15.77 5.54
N GLU A 367 13.95 15.94 4.95
CA GLU A 367 15.09 16.65 5.51
C GLU A 367 15.44 17.84 4.63
N ILE A 368 15.96 18.90 5.22
CA ILE A 368 16.55 20.04 4.53
C ILE A 368 18.01 20.16 4.95
N THR A 369 18.84 20.67 4.05
CA THR A 369 20.21 21.03 4.38
C THR A 369 20.28 22.53 4.63
N THR A 370 20.67 22.93 5.83
CA THR A 370 20.85 24.33 6.20
C THR A 370 22.11 24.91 5.55
N ASP A 371 22.25 26.24 5.51
CA ASP A 371 23.41 26.94 4.94
C ASP A 371 24.75 26.50 5.54
N GLY A 372 24.73 25.92 6.74
CA GLY A 372 25.90 25.34 7.40
C GLY A 372 26.19 23.88 7.03
N GLY A 373 25.47 23.29 6.06
CA GLY A 373 25.63 21.89 5.64
C GLY A 373 25.07 20.85 6.62
N LYS A 374 24.36 21.30 7.68
CA LYS A 374 23.71 20.42 8.63
C LYS A 374 22.35 19.98 8.11
N LYS A 375 22.05 18.68 8.18
CA LYS A 375 20.73 18.15 7.88
C LYS A 375 19.77 18.37 9.06
N GLU A 376 18.59 18.89 8.78
CA GLU A 376 17.51 19.07 9.75
C GLU A 376 16.26 18.32 9.28
N ILE A 377 15.68 17.54 10.19
CA ILE A 377 14.44 16.79 9.93
C ILE A 377 13.26 17.74 10.06
N VAL A 378 12.58 17.98 8.95
CA VAL A 378 11.39 18.87 8.90
C VAL A 378 10.13 18.12 9.32
N LYS A 379 10.00 16.86 8.90
CA LYS A 379 8.82 16.05 9.17
C LYS A 379 9.14 14.96 10.19
N GLN A 380 8.68 15.16 11.42
CA GLN A 380 8.80 14.16 12.49
C GLN A 380 7.59 13.25 12.58
N GLU A 381 6.41 13.77 12.21
CA GLU A 381 5.15 13.04 12.20
C GLU A 381 4.43 13.26 10.88
N CYS A 382 3.62 12.29 10.48
CA CYS A 382 2.68 12.40 9.37
C CYS A 382 1.34 11.80 9.77
N TYR A 383 0.27 12.24 9.11
CA TYR A 383 -1.08 11.99 9.56
C TYR A 383 -1.95 11.34 8.48
N VAL A 384 -2.73 10.36 8.90
CA VAL A 384 -3.79 9.76 8.09
C VAL A 384 -5.13 10.16 8.70
N PHE A 385 -5.98 10.84 7.93
CA PHE A 385 -7.32 11.24 8.36
C PHE A 385 -8.36 10.39 7.67
N ASP A 386 -9.21 9.72 8.44
CA ASP A 386 -10.33 8.94 7.91
C ASP A 386 -11.62 9.34 8.63
N PHE A 387 -12.69 9.50 7.85
CA PHE A 387 -13.98 9.96 8.34
C PHE A 387 -15.06 8.88 8.36
N ALA A 388 -14.63 7.62 8.20
CA ALA A 388 -15.45 6.43 8.35
C ALA A 388 -14.84 5.51 9.42
N LEU A 389 -15.05 5.86 10.70
CA LEU A 389 -14.43 5.23 11.86
C LEU A 389 -14.40 3.70 11.79
N ASP A 390 -15.58 3.08 11.62
CA ASP A 390 -15.70 1.61 11.68
C ASP A 390 -14.88 0.95 10.56
N ARG A 391 -14.87 1.55 9.37
CA ARG A 391 -14.11 1.09 8.22
C ARG A 391 -12.61 1.28 8.42
N ALA A 392 -12.18 2.43 8.90
CA ALA A 392 -10.78 2.71 9.17
C ALA A 392 -10.18 1.68 10.13
N LEU A 393 -10.90 1.36 11.20
CA LEU A 393 -10.48 0.36 12.18
C LEU A 393 -10.46 -1.05 11.59
N LYS A 394 -11.41 -1.35 10.69
CA LYS A 394 -11.40 -2.60 9.93
C LYS A 394 -10.16 -2.71 9.04
N GLN A 395 -9.76 -1.66 8.32
CA GLN A 395 -8.54 -1.66 7.52
C GLN A 395 -7.29 -1.92 8.38
N ILE A 396 -7.21 -1.29 9.57
CA ILE A 396 -6.12 -1.53 10.52
C ILE A 396 -6.10 -2.99 10.97
N SER A 397 -7.24 -3.53 11.39
CA SER A 397 -7.35 -4.93 11.82
C SER A 397 -6.94 -5.89 10.72
N ASP A 398 -7.50 -5.73 9.52
CA ASP A 398 -7.23 -6.61 8.39
C ASP A 398 -5.76 -6.53 7.93
N TYR A 399 -5.18 -5.33 7.93
CA TYR A 399 -3.78 -5.13 7.52
C TYR A 399 -2.81 -5.70 8.56
N SER A 400 -2.96 -5.33 9.84
CA SER A 400 -2.06 -5.77 10.91
C SER A 400 -2.08 -7.30 11.08
N CYS A 401 -3.24 -7.93 10.95
CA CYS A 401 -3.35 -9.38 11.02
C CYS A 401 -2.60 -10.13 9.90
N ARG A 402 -2.34 -9.45 8.78
CA ARG A 402 -1.60 -10.02 7.64
C ARG A 402 -0.09 -9.77 7.70
N LEU A 403 0.36 -8.75 8.44
CA LEU A 403 1.78 -8.35 8.47
C LEU A 403 2.67 -9.37 9.16
N ASN A 404 2.23 -9.88 10.30
CA ASN A 404 3.01 -10.80 11.12
C ASN A 404 2.45 -12.21 10.99
N ILE A 405 3.11 -13.05 10.19
CA ILE A 405 2.69 -14.42 9.92
C ILE A 405 2.95 -15.32 11.12
N ASP A 406 4.01 -15.03 11.88
CA ASP A 406 4.48 -15.88 12.98
C ASP A 406 3.63 -15.76 14.26
N GLU A 407 2.95 -14.63 14.46
CA GLU A 407 2.07 -14.41 15.61
C GLU A 407 0.64 -14.90 15.31
N GLY A 408 0.17 -15.87 16.07
CA GLY A 408 -1.16 -16.45 15.90
C GLY A 408 -2.31 -15.66 16.57
N ASN A 409 -2.00 -14.68 17.43
CA ASN A 409 -3.01 -13.92 18.19
C ASN A 409 -3.32 -12.58 17.49
N PRO A 410 -4.55 -12.38 16.96
CA PRO A 410 -4.93 -11.13 16.29
C PRO A 410 -4.77 -9.88 17.14
N GLU A 411 -5.10 -9.95 18.43
CA GLU A 411 -4.98 -8.81 19.35
C GLU A 411 -3.54 -8.36 19.51
N LYS A 412 -2.60 -9.31 19.61
CA LYS A 412 -1.17 -8.99 19.67
C LYS A 412 -0.66 -8.38 18.35
N LYS A 413 -1.12 -8.88 17.20
CA LYS A 413 -0.77 -8.31 15.89
C LYS A 413 -1.23 -6.87 15.77
N VAL A 414 -2.49 -6.61 16.14
CA VAL A 414 -3.05 -5.25 16.15
C VAL A 414 -2.30 -4.38 17.14
N ALA A 415 -2.05 -4.86 18.37
CA ALA A 415 -1.33 -4.12 19.40
C ALA A 415 0.09 -3.72 18.96
N GLU A 416 0.82 -4.63 18.33
CA GLU A 416 2.15 -4.34 17.79
C GLU A 416 2.10 -3.25 16.72
N PHE A 417 1.15 -3.34 15.79
CA PHE A 417 1.01 -2.36 14.72
C PHE A 417 0.64 -0.97 15.24
N ILE A 418 -0.39 -0.86 16.08
CA ILE A 418 -0.84 0.43 16.62
C ILE A 418 0.12 1.03 17.67
N ASN A 419 1.04 0.25 18.23
CA ASN A 419 2.10 0.80 19.08
C ASN A 419 2.98 1.78 18.30
N PHE A 420 3.28 1.47 17.04
CA PHE A 420 4.08 2.34 16.19
C PHE A 420 3.22 3.30 15.34
N LEU A 421 1.98 2.92 15.04
CA LEU A 421 0.98 3.74 14.34
C LEU A 421 -0.20 4.02 15.28
N PRO A 422 -0.07 4.98 16.22
CA PRO A 422 -1.13 5.26 17.16
C PRO A 422 -2.41 5.70 16.46
N VAL A 423 -3.52 5.14 16.91
CA VAL A 423 -4.86 5.38 16.38
C VAL A 423 -5.64 6.23 17.37
N ILE A 424 -6.01 7.44 16.95
CA ILE A 424 -6.79 8.39 17.74
C ILE A 424 -8.18 8.45 17.12
N ALA A 425 -9.18 8.02 17.85
CA ALA A 425 -10.56 7.94 17.36
C ALA A 425 -11.46 8.97 18.04
N TYR A 426 -12.30 9.63 17.24
CA TYR A 426 -13.42 10.44 17.71
C TYR A 426 -14.72 9.69 17.46
N ASP A 427 -15.40 9.31 18.54
CA ASP A 427 -16.64 8.50 18.52
C ASP A 427 -17.93 9.32 18.37
N GLY A 428 -17.81 10.63 18.24
CA GLY A 428 -18.91 11.60 18.22
C GLY A 428 -19.07 12.36 19.55
N SER A 429 -18.40 11.92 20.61
CA SER A 429 -18.41 12.57 21.94
C SER A 429 -17.01 12.88 22.43
N THR A 430 -16.11 11.91 22.37
CA THR A 430 -14.74 12.02 22.88
C THR A 430 -13.72 11.63 21.84
N MET A 431 -12.55 12.25 21.91
CA MET A 431 -11.41 11.89 21.09
C MET A 431 -10.31 11.29 21.96
N ARG A 432 -9.95 10.04 21.71
CA ARG A 432 -8.98 9.29 22.51
C ARG A 432 -8.19 8.29 21.68
N GLN A 433 -7.04 7.93 22.16
CA GLN A 433 -6.32 6.79 21.60
C GLN A 433 -7.06 5.51 21.97
N ILE A 434 -7.18 4.59 21.03
CA ILE A 434 -7.84 3.30 21.21
C ILE A 434 -6.81 2.17 21.27
N ASP A 435 -7.17 1.11 21.97
CA ASP A 435 -6.34 -0.09 22.10
C ASP A 435 -6.73 -1.18 21.06
N ALA A 436 -5.95 -2.27 21.05
CA ALA A 436 -6.13 -3.34 20.08
C ALA A 436 -7.46 -4.10 20.25
N GLY A 437 -7.93 -4.29 21.48
CA GLY A 437 -9.21 -4.93 21.75
C GLY A 437 -10.36 -4.12 21.18
N GLU A 438 -10.34 -2.81 21.43
CA GLU A 438 -11.36 -1.88 20.89
C GLU A 438 -11.34 -1.82 19.36
N VAL A 439 -10.14 -1.85 18.73
CA VAL A 439 -10.02 -1.92 17.26
C VAL A 439 -10.72 -3.17 16.72
N LEU A 440 -10.45 -4.32 17.35
CA LEU A 440 -11.07 -5.58 16.94
C LEU A 440 -12.58 -5.60 17.19
N ASP A 441 -13.02 -5.14 18.34
CA ASP A 441 -14.45 -5.09 18.69
C ASP A 441 -15.25 -4.26 17.68
N ILE A 442 -14.75 -3.06 17.33
CA ILE A 442 -15.41 -2.18 16.36
C ILE A 442 -15.31 -2.78 14.96
N ALA A 443 -14.16 -3.31 14.56
CA ALA A 443 -13.99 -3.96 13.26
C ALA A 443 -14.92 -5.17 13.08
N MET A 444 -15.27 -5.85 14.16
CA MET A 444 -16.15 -7.02 14.15
C MET A 444 -17.65 -6.66 14.31
N ALA A 445 -17.97 -5.55 14.96
CA ALA A 445 -19.34 -5.16 15.27
C ALA A 445 -20.23 -4.92 14.04
N GLY A 446 -19.65 -4.48 12.93
CA GLY A 446 -20.34 -4.28 11.65
C GLY A 446 -20.36 -5.50 10.73
N THR A 447 -19.95 -6.69 11.22
CA THR A 447 -19.79 -7.86 10.36
C THR A 447 -20.95 -8.84 10.57
N SER A 448 -21.68 -9.18 9.49
CA SER A 448 -22.71 -10.22 9.57
C SER A 448 -22.09 -11.59 9.91
N ALA A 449 -22.87 -12.46 10.54
CA ALA A 449 -22.45 -13.84 10.81
C ALA A 449 -21.97 -14.55 9.53
N THR A 450 -22.60 -14.24 8.38
CA THR A 450 -22.22 -14.78 7.06
C THR A 450 -20.87 -14.23 6.57
N LEU A 451 -20.59 -12.93 6.78
CA LEU A 451 -19.30 -12.33 6.45
C LEU A 451 -18.20 -12.76 7.42
N LEU A 452 -18.53 -12.92 8.71
CA LEU A 452 -17.63 -13.54 9.68
C LEU A 452 -17.29 -14.97 9.27
N ALA A 453 -18.30 -15.79 8.92
CA ALA A 453 -18.08 -17.15 8.43
C ALA A 453 -17.18 -17.16 7.17
N LYS A 454 -17.45 -16.32 6.17
CA LYS A 454 -16.60 -16.18 4.98
C LYS A 454 -15.18 -15.72 5.29
N ARG A 455 -14.98 -14.87 6.30
CA ARG A 455 -13.65 -14.48 6.77
C ARG A 455 -12.93 -15.63 7.47
N TRP A 456 -13.65 -16.40 8.28
CA TRP A 456 -13.12 -17.62 8.91
C TRP A 456 -12.84 -18.73 7.90
N GLU A 457 -13.59 -18.77 6.81
CA GLU A 457 -13.35 -19.65 5.66
C GLU A 457 -12.22 -19.15 4.73
N SER A 458 -11.78 -17.91 4.89
CA SER A 458 -10.70 -17.37 4.07
C SER A 458 -9.38 -18.08 4.40
N ALA A 459 -8.81 -18.70 3.40
CA ALA A 459 -7.48 -19.31 3.48
C ALA A 459 -6.38 -18.32 3.94
N LEU A 460 -6.65 -17.02 3.86
CA LEU A 460 -5.75 -15.95 4.30
C LEU A 460 -5.64 -15.84 5.84
N LEU A 461 -6.59 -16.39 6.60
CA LEU A 461 -6.57 -16.38 8.06
C LEU A 461 -5.82 -17.58 8.65
N VAL A 462 -5.58 -18.59 7.84
CA VAL A 462 -4.89 -19.80 8.27
C VAL A 462 -3.42 -19.69 7.84
N ASN A 463 -2.56 -19.47 8.81
CA ASN A 463 -1.12 -19.60 8.55
C ASN A 463 -0.78 -21.08 8.41
N VAL A 464 -0.46 -21.49 7.18
CA VAL A 464 -0.07 -22.87 6.85
C VAL A 464 1.45 -22.92 6.66
N ASP A 465 2.19 -22.53 7.71
CA ASP A 465 3.63 -22.75 7.77
C ASP A 465 3.99 -24.18 8.22
N ASN A 466 5.24 -24.55 8.02
CA ASN A 466 5.70 -25.89 8.38
C ASN A 466 5.62 -26.17 9.88
N ASP A 467 5.79 -25.18 10.73
CA ASP A 467 5.71 -25.33 12.18
C ASP A 467 4.26 -25.55 12.61
N THR A 468 3.32 -24.84 12.02
CA THR A 468 1.88 -25.04 12.23
C THR A 468 1.46 -26.44 11.78
N LEU A 469 1.88 -26.85 10.59
CA LEU A 469 1.60 -28.20 10.08
C LEU A 469 2.23 -29.29 10.97
N SER A 470 3.45 -29.11 11.42
CA SER A 470 4.15 -30.04 12.31
C SER A 470 3.47 -30.14 13.67
N ARG A 471 3.06 -29.01 14.25
CA ARG A 471 2.29 -28.99 15.53
C ARG A 471 0.93 -29.65 15.38
N LEU A 472 0.25 -29.42 14.26
CA LEU A 472 -1.02 -30.06 13.95
C LEU A 472 -0.86 -31.59 13.89
N MET A 473 0.15 -32.07 13.17
CA MET A 473 0.45 -33.50 13.08
C MET A 473 0.87 -34.11 14.41
N ALA A 474 1.54 -33.38 15.28
CA ALA A 474 1.94 -33.80 16.60
C ALA A 474 0.77 -33.86 17.60
N ASN A 475 -0.41 -33.33 17.26
CA ASN A 475 -1.58 -33.34 18.12
C ASN A 475 -2.64 -34.36 17.62
N PRO A 476 -2.70 -35.57 18.20
CA PRO A 476 -3.63 -36.62 17.75
C PRO A 476 -5.10 -36.20 17.85
N ALA A 477 -5.47 -35.45 18.89
CA ALA A 477 -6.85 -35.00 19.08
C ALA A 477 -7.29 -33.99 18.01
N ALA A 478 -6.40 -33.09 17.61
CA ALA A 478 -6.66 -32.14 16.52
C ALA A 478 -6.77 -32.87 15.17
N MET A 479 -5.88 -33.84 14.93
CA MET A 479 -5.94 -34.67 13.71
C MET A 479 -7.22 -35.49 13.64
N ASP A 480 -7.63 -36.12 14.75
CA ASP A 480 -8.90 -36.89 14.81
C ASP A 480 -10.13 -35.98 14.58
N ALA A 481 -10.11 -34.77 15.08
CA ALA A 481 -11.16 -33.81 14.83
C ALA A 481 -11.25 -33.38 13.36
N LEU A 482 -10.10 -33.09 12.73
CA LEU A 482 -10.01 -32.74 11.32
C LEU A 482 -10.41 -33.89 10.39
N MET A 483 -10.03 -35.12 10.72
CA MET A 483 -10.37 -36.32 9.93
C MET A 483 -11.88 -36.63 9.91
N LYS A 484 -12.66 -36.05 10.84
CA LYS A 484 -14.12 -36.13 10.84
C LYS A 484 -14.79 -35.18 9.85
N ILE A 485 -14.07 -34.16 9.39
CA ILE A 485 -14.57 -33.19 8.43
C ILE A 485 -14.37 -33.77 7.03
N GLU A 486 -15.45 -33.83 6.24
CA GLU A 486 -15.36 -34.25 4.85
C GLU A 486 -14.48 -33.25 4.06
N GLY A 487 -13.54 -33.72 3.28
CA GLY A 487 -12.54 -32.90 2.58
C GLY A 487 -11.18 -32.81 3.26
N PHE A 488 -11.08 -33.16 4.55
CA PHE A 488 -9.77 -33.20 5.25
C PHE A 488 -9.20 -34.62 5.38
N ARG A 489 -9.87 -35.63 4.87
CA ARG A 489 -9.42 -37.02 5.01
C ARG A 489 -8.08 -37.30 4.33
N SER A 490 -7.76 -36.64 3.23
CA SER A 490 -6.47 -36.74 2.54
C SER A 490 -5.40 -35.80 3.11
N LEU A 491 -5.74 -34.98 4.08
CA LEU A 491 -4.88 -33.89 4.57
C LEU A 491 -3.57 -34.39 5.18
N ASN A 492 -3.61 -35.54 5.87
CA ASN A 492 -2.40 -36.10 6.52
C ASN A 492 -1.29 -36.42 5.52
N GLU A 493 -1.62 -37.00 4.36
CA GLU A 493 -0.64 -37.26 3.31
C GLU A 493 -0.15 -36.01 2.63
N ASP A 494 -1.06 -35.06 2.41
CA ASP A 494 -0.74 -33.74 1.82
C ASP A 494 0.19 -32.95 2.73
N ILE A 495 -0.06 -32.89 4.05
CA ILE A 495 0.80 -32.24 5.04
C ILE A 495 2.19 -32.88 5.08
N LYS A 496 2.27 -34.21 5.14
CA LYS A 496 3.55 -34.91 5.11
C LYS A 496 4.35 -34.59 3.84
N THR A 497 3.66 -34.56 2.70
CA THR A 497 4.28 -34.24 1.42
C THR A 497 4.86 -32.81 1.43
N ILE A 498 4.13 -31.84 1.96
CA ILE A 498 4.57 -30.44 2.07
C ILE A 498 5.80 -30.33 2.96
N ILE A 499 5.78 -30.92 4.16
CA ILE A 499 6.90 -30.84 5.10
C ILE A 499 8.15 -31.49 4.48
N ASN A 500 8.03 -32.69 3.93
CA ASN A 500 9.17 -33.42 3.34
C ASN A 500 9.74 -32.65 2.13
N LYS A 501 8.90 -32.11 1.27
CA LYS A 501 9.32 -31.34 0.09
C LYS A 501 9.98 -30.02 0.49
N SER A 502 9.44 -29.33 1.47
CA SER A 502 10.03 -28.10 2.00
C SER A 502 11.41 -28.36 2.62
N GLU A 503 11.57 -29.43 3.40
CA GLU A 503 12.87 -29.79 3.98
C GLU A 503 13.90 -30.20 2.91
N ALA A 504 13.47 -30.93 1.89
CA ALA A 504 14.34 -31.30 0.77
C ALA A 504 14.86 -30.08 0.01
N VAL A 505 13.95 -29.11 -0.28
CA VAL A 505 14.30 -27.85 -0.94
C VAL A 505 15.22 -27.01 -0.06
N LYS A 506 14.93 -26.88 1.24
CA LYS A 506 15.79 -26.16 2.19
C LYS A 506 17.20 -26.74 2.26
N LYS A 507 17.30 -28.09 2.33
CA LYS A 507 18.57 -28.79 2.38
C LYS A 507 19.38 -28.56 1.10
N ALA A 508 18.76 -28.74 -0.06
CA ALA A 508 19.41 -28.54 -1.35
C ALA A 508 19.93 -27.11 -1.56
N LYS A 509 19.16 -26.11 -1.11
CA LYS A 509 19.58 -24.70 -1.16
C LYS A 509 20.71 -24.38 -0.19
N LYS A 510 20.70 -24.98 1.01
CA LYS A 510 21.76 -24.80 2.02
C LYS A 510 23.09 -25.41 1.59
N GLU A 511 23.06 -26.52 0.84
CA GLU A 511 24.23 -27.22 0.30
C GLU A 511 24.82 -26.54 -0.97
N GLY A 512 24.13 -25.55 -1.52
CA GLY A 512 24.52 -24.76 -2.69
C GLY A 512 24.09 -25.42 -4.02
N THR A 513 23.22 -24.72 -4.75
CA THR A 513 22.69 -25.18 -6.05
C THR A 513 23.73 -25.30 -7.16
N GLU A 514 24.91 -24.70 -6.98
CA GLU A 514 26.02 -24.78 -7.94
C GLU A 514 26.60 -26.19 -8.09
N LYS A 515 26.49 -27.01 -7.05
CA LYS A 515 26.99 -28.37 -7.03
C LYS A 515 26.03 -29.41 -7.63
N LEU A 516 24.80 -29.00 -7.95
CA LEU A 516 23.78 -29.88 -8.48
C LEU A 516 23.94 -30.11 -9.99
N THR A 517 23.74 -31.33 -10.40
CA THR A 517 23.67 -31.69 -11.81
C THR A 517 22.40 -31.12 -12.46
N PRO A 518 22.36 -30.97 -13.80
CA PRO A 518 21.15 -30.53 -14.51
C PRO A 518 19.88 -31.34 -14.20
N LYS A 519 20.05 -32.64 -13.92
CA LYS A 519 18.97 -33.54 -13.54
C LYS A 519 18.42 -33.21 -12.15
N GLU A 520 19.31 -33.05 -11.17
CA GLU A 520 18.95 -32.68 -9.79
C GLU A 520 18.32 -31.28 -9.71
N LYS A 521 18.78 -30.32 -10.52
CA LYS A 521 18.14 -29.01 -10.64
C LYS A 521 16.71 -29.11 -11.17
N LYS A 522 16.47 -29.99 -12.14
CA LYS A 522 15.13 -30.23 -12.67
C LYS A 522 14.23 -30.90 -11.62
N GLU A 523 14.73 -31.90 -10.93
CA GLU A 523 14.01 -32.60 -9.85
C GLU A 523 13.66 -31.61 -8.72
N LEU A 524 14.59 -30.73 -8.31
CA LEU A 524 14.37 -29.70 -7.31
C LEU A 524 13.28 -28.70 -7.75
N SER A 525 13.28 -28.30 -9.02
CA SER A 525 12.23 -27.41 -9.58
C SER A 525 10.86 -28.09 -9.61
N GLU A 526 10.79 -29.38 -9.89
CA GLU A 526 9.55 -30.16 -9.84
C GLU A 526 9.05 -30.31 -8.41
N GLU A 527 9.94 -30.52 -7.44
CA GLU A 527 9.62 -30.56 -6.02
C GLU A 527 9.10 -29.22 -5.48
N GLU A 528 9.70 -28.11 -5.90
CA GLU A 528 9.19 -26.77 -5.56
C GLU A 528 7.77 -26.54 -6.10
N LYS A 529 7.51 -26.93 -7.35
CA LYS A 529 6.17 -26.81 -7.95
C LYS A 529 5.14 -27.66 -7.22
N GLU A 530 5.50 -28.88 -6.85
CA GLU A 530 4.60 -29.77 -6.12
C GLU A 530 4.31 -29.23 -4.71
N TYR A 531 5.34 -28.74 -4.01
CA TYR A 531 5.19 -28.06 -2.71
C TYR A 531 4.21 -26.90 -2.79
N LYS A 532 4.39 -26.00 -3.77
CA LYS A 532 3.53 -24.84 -3.98
C LYS A 532 2.08 -25.26 -4.27
N SER A 533 1.89 -26.26 -5.13
CA SER A 533 0.56 -26.77 -5.48
C SER A 533 -0.16 -27.38 -4.28
N LYS A 534 0.53 -28.18 -3.49
CA LYS A 534 -0.03 -28.84 -2.31
C LYS A 534 -0.34 -27.85 -1.19
N ARG A 535 0.54 -26.88 -0.95
CA ARG A 535 0.31 -25.82 0.03
C ARG A 535 -0.94 -25.01 -0.32
N LYS A 536 -1.10 -24.66 -1.60
CA LYS A 536 -2.29 -23.96 -2.10
C LYS A 536 -3.57 -24.79 -1.87
N GLN A 537 -3.55 -26.07 -2.18
CA GLN A 537 -4.69 -26.97 -1.95
C GLN A 537 -5.10 -27.06 -0.48
N ILE A 538 -4.13 -27.05 0.46
CA ILE A 538 -4.42 -27.04 1.89
C ILE A 538 -5.00 -25.70 2.33
N GLN A 539 -4.50 -24.58 1.80
CA GLN A 539 -5.01 -23.25 2.10
C GLN A 539 -6.44 -23.04 1.58
N GLU A 540 -6.79 -23.69 0.47
CA GLU A 540 -8.14 -23.63 -0.11
C GLU A 540 -9.16 -24.57 0.59
N LYS A 541 -8.69 -25.58 1.33
CA LYS A 541 -9.51 -26.49 2.15
C LYS A 541 -9.75 -25.93 3.55
#